data_55be5acd078e89e8f271f0f0ff97507a
#
_entry.id   55be5acd078e89e8f271f0f0ff97507a
#
_cell.length_a   1.000
_cell.length_b   1.000
_cell.length_c   1.000
_cell.angle_alpha   90.00
_cell.angle_beta   90.00
_cell.angle_gamma   90.00
#
_symmetry.space_group_name_H-M   'P 1'
#
loop_
_entity.id
_entity.type
_entity.pdbx_description
1 polymer ?
#
loop_
_entity_poly.entity_id
_entity_poly.type
_entity_poly.pdbx_seq_one_letter_code
_entity_poly.pdbx_strand_id
1 'polypeptide(L)'
;SLVSRKVDVVLSDMMANTSGNAVRDAQASLDLCTAAFDFCLSMLQESSTVYKNPGDASVLPTFVCKYFMSPEADEFRKVLKQHFQYVRSEKMKASRSESREQYWVCIGFRKPL
;
A
#
# COMPACT_ATOMS: atom_id res chain seq x y z
N SER A 1 16.19 1.53 -22.51
CA SER A 1 15.06 2.43 -22.68
C SER A 1 14.50 2.91 -21.35
N LEU A 2 14.14 4.15 -21.27
CA LEU A 2 13.52 4.71 -20.07
C LEU A 2 12.19 4.04 -19.76
N VAL A 3 11.51 3.54 -20.77
CA VAL A 3 10.20 2.91 -20.64
C VAL A 3 10.27 1.58 -19.87
N SER A 4 11.43 0.93 -19.87
CA SER A 4 11.60 -0.35 -19.19
C SER A 4 12.06 -0.21 -17.75
N ARG A 5 12.31 1.02 -17.28
CA ARG A 5 12.74 1.22 -15.91
C ARG A 5 11.61 0.94 -14.93
N LYS A 6 11.92 0.13 -13.92
CA LYS A 6 11.02 -0.20 -12.84
C LYS A 6 11.61 0.23 -11.52
N VAL A 7 10.75 0.41 -10.52
CA VAL A 7 11.18 0.76 -9.17
C VAL A 7 10.99 -0.43 -8.24
N ASP A 8 11.76 -0.46 -7.16
CA ASP A 8 11.70 -1.55 -6.19
C ASP A 8 10.84 -1.22 -4.98
N VAL A 9 10.62 0.05 -4.72
CA VAL A 9 9.83 0.50 -3.57
C VAL A 9 8.97 1.68 -3.97
N VAL A 10 7.70 1.62 -3.57
CA VAL A 10 6.79 2.76 -3.68
C VAL A 10 6.27 3.06 -2.28
N LEU A 11 6.45 4.29 -1.84
CA LEU A 11 6.00 4.76 -0.55
C LEU A 11 5.00 5.91 -0.76
N SER A 12 3.79 5.73 -0.28
CA SER A 12 2.77 6.78 -0.31
C SER A 12 2.42 7.17 1.13
N ASP A 13 2.93 8.30 1.57
CA ASP A 13 2.72 8.84 2.91
C ASP A 13 1.92 10.13 2.87
N MET A 14 1.19 10.35 1.76
CA MET A 14 0.39 11.55 1.59
C MET A 14 -0.89 11.44 2.39
N MET A 15 -1.24 12.56 3.02
CA MET A 15 -2.49 12.69 3.77
C MET A 15 -3.39 13.65 3.03
N ALA A 16 -4.63 13.23 2.81
CA ALA A 16 -5.66 14.16 2.38
C ALA A 16 -5.95 15.14 3.53
N ASN A 17 -6.32 16.37 3.17
CA ASN A 17 -6.76 17.33 4.18
C ASN A 17 -7.98 16.80 4.90
N THR A 18 -7.91 16.74 6.23
CA THR A 18 -9.05 16.23 7.01
C THR A 18 -10.14 17.30 7.10
N SER A 19 -11.37 16.85 6.92
CA SER A 19 -12.55 17.72 6.95
C SER A 19 -13.31 17.61 8.28
N GLY A 20 -12.94 16.64 9.12
CA GLY A 20 -13.71 16.29 10.31
C GLY A 20 -14.86 15.34 10.03
N ASN A 21 -15.10 15.02 8.76
CA ASN A 21 -16.12 14.05 8.37
C ASN A 21 -15.42 12.72 8.09
N ALA A 22 -15.67 11.71 8.94
CA ALA A 22 -14.95 10.44 8.88
C ALA A 22 -15.12 9.72 7.53
N VAL A 23 -16.32 9.75 6.96
CA VAL A 23 -16.57 9.07 5.68
C VAL A 23 -15.82 9.76 4.54
N ARG A 24 -15.88 11.08 4.50
CA ARG A 24 -15.19 11.86 3.47
C ARG A 24 -13.67 11.70 3.57
N ASP A 25 -13.15 11.75 4.80
CA ASP A 25 -11.71 11.64 5.02
C ASP A 25 -11.19 10.25 4.66
N ALA A 26 -11.96 9.22 4.98
CA ALA A 26 -11.60 7.85 4.59
C ALA A 26 -11.59 7.68 3.07
N GLN A 27 -12.59 8.25 2.38
CA GLN A 27 -12.64 8.17 0.92
C GLN A 27 -11.49 8.92 0.27
N ALA A 28 -11.16 10.11 0.77
CA ALA A 28 -10.03 10.89 0.25
C ALA A 28 -8.70 10.14 0.45
N SER A 29 -8.54 9.49 1.60
CA SER A 29 -7.37 8.64 1.86
C SER A 29 -7.30 7.50 0.86
N LEU A 30 -8.42 6.84 0.62
CA LEU A 30 -8.48 5.71 -0.30
C LEU A 30 -8.18 6.13 -1.74
N ASP A 31 -8.61 7.32 -2.13
CA ASP A 31 -8.32 7.86 -3.47
C ASP A 31 -6.81 8.04 -3.66
N LEU A 32 -6.10 8.51 -2.63
CA LEU A 32 -4.64 8.62 -2.67
C LEU A 32 -3.98 7.25 -2.76
N CYS A 33 -4.48 6.28 -2.01
CA CYS A 33 -3.96 4.91 -2.06
C CYS A 33 -4.18 4.28 -3.43
N THR A 34 -5.34 4.53 -4.03
CA THR A 34 -5.66 4.01 -5.36
C THR A 34 -4.71 4.58 -6.41
N ALA A 35 -4.45 5.89 -6.36
CA ALA A 35 -3.52 6.53 -7.28
C ALA A 35 -2.11 5.97 -7.12
N ALA A 36 -1.66 5.76 -5.89
CA ALA A 36 -0.34 5.18 -5.63
C ALA A 36 -0.27 3.73 -6.11
N PHE A 37 -1.35 2.97 -5.93
CA PHE A 37 -1.41 1.59 -6.39
C PHE A 37 -1.38 1.51 -7.93
N ASP A 38 -2.07 2.43 -8.61
CA ASP A 38 -2.02 2.51 -10.07
C ASP A 38 -0.58 2.75 -10.54
N PHE A 39 0.17 3.57 -9.82
CA PHE A 39 1.59 3.77 -10.10
C PHE A 39 2.36 2.46 -9.94
N CYS A 40 2.03 1.66 -8.92
CA CYS A 40 2.66 0.35 -8.72
C CYS A 40 2.42 -0.58 -9.90
N LEU A 41 1.20 -0.59 -10.42
CA LEU A 41 0.85 -1.48 -11.53
C LEU A 41 1.69 -1.21 -12.77
N SER A 42 2.10 0.04 -12.98
CA SER A 42 2.90 0.39 -14.16
C SER A 42 4.40 0.40 -13.88
N MET A 43 4.84 0.71 -12.65
CA MET A 43 6.24 1.01 -12.39
C MET A 43 6.93 0.07 -11.40
N LEU A 44 6.20 -0.66 -10.58
CA LEU A 44 6.82 -1.53 -9.58
C LEU A 44 7.35 -2.80 -10.23
N GLN A 45 8.58 -3.16 -9.84
CA GLN A 45 9.23 -4.37 -10.34
C GLN A 45 8.47 -5.61 -9.88
N GLU A 46 8.34 -6.63 -10.75
CA GLU A 46 7.75 -7.90 -10.33
C GLU A 46 8.73 -8.69 -9.49
N SER A 47 8.21 -9.41 -8.51
CA SER A 47 9.02 -10.31 -7.70
C SER A 47 9.58 -11.45 -8.53
N SER A 48 10.86 -11.72 -8.34
CA SER A 48 11.53 -12.87 -8.96
C SER A 48 11.55 -14.08 -8.03
N THR A 49 11.21 -13.89 -6.76
CA THR A 49 11.25 -14.95 -5.75
C THR A 49 9.99 -14.92 -4.90
N VAL A 50 9.81 -15.97 -4.10
CA VAL A 50 8.68 -16.10 -3.20
C VAL A 50 9.06 -15.54 -1.83
N TYR A 51 8.16 -14.79 -1.22
CA TYR A 51 8.32 -14.30 0.15
C TYR A 51 8.12 -15.46 1.12
N LYS A 52 9.14 -15.77 1.91
CA LYS A 52 9.10 -16.87 2.87
C LYS A 52 9.40 -16.41 4.29
N ASN A 53 10.32 -15.46 4.44
CA ASN A 53 10.81 -15.00 5.74
C ASN A 53 10.84 -13.49 5.77
N PRO A 54 10.73 -12.88 6.98
CA PRO A 54 10.78 -11.42 7.08
C PRO A 54 12.01 -10.77 6.41
N GLY A 55 13.16 -11.46 6.40
CA GLY A 55 14.37 -10.95 5.77
C GLY A 55 14.24 -10.79 4.25
N ASP A 56 13.33 -11.52 3.63
CA ASP A 56 13.13 -11.44 2.18
C ASP A 56 12.54 -10.09 1.76
N ALA A 57 11.90 -9.38 2.69
CA ALA A 57 11.28 -8.09 2.40
C ALA A 57 12.30 -7.06 1.89
N SER A 58 13.57 -7.19 2.29
CA SER A 58 14.61 -6.26 1.87
C SER A 58 14.99 -6.38 0.40
N VAL A 59 14.63 -7.49 -0.24
CA VAL A 59 15.00 -7.76 -1.64
C VAL A 59 13.80 -7.90 -2.56
N LEU A 60 12.59 -7.81 -2.03
CA LEU A 60 11.37 -7.94 -2.83
C LEU A 60 10.72 -6.57 -3.05
N PRO A 61 10.08 -6.38 -4.21
CA PRO A 61 9.35 -5.13 -4.48
C PRO A 61 8.28 -4.89 -3.44
N THR A 62 8.25 -3.67 -2.92
CA THR A 62 7.42 -3.34 -1.76
C THR A 62 6.63 -2.05 -2.00
N PHE A 63 5.38 -2.04 -1.56
CA PHE A 63 4.52 -0.88 -1.57
C PHE A 63 4.04 -0.61 -0.15
N VAL A 64 4.26 0.61 0.33
CA VAL A 64 3.80 1.06 1.65
C VAL A 64 2.88 2.26 1.44
N CYS A 65 1.67 2.19 1.99
CA CYS A 65 0.66 3.21 1.78
C CYS A 65 -0.07 3.54 3.09
N LYS A 66 -0.10 4.82 3.43
CA LYS A 66 -0.88 5.29 4.57
C LYS A 66 -2.36 5.34 4.19
N TYR A 67 -3.22 4.93 5.11
CA TYR A 67 -4.66 4.94 4.88
C TYR A 67 -5.42 5.15 6.19
N PHE A 68 -6.69 5.56 6.08
CA PHE A 68 -7.61 5.58 7.20
C PHE A 68 -8.45 4.31 7.20
N MET A 69 -8.60 3.71 8.38
CA MET A 69 -9.44 2.51 8.53
C MET A 69 -10.88 2.82 8.15
N SER A 70 -11.48 1.94 7.36
CA SER A 70 -12.88 2.03 6.94
C SER A 70 -13.29 0.69 6.32
N PRO A 71 -14.60 0.43 6.19
CA PRO A 71 -15.04 -0.77 5.47
C PRO A 71 -14.54 -0.80 4.02
N GLU A 72 -14.49 0.35 3.36
CA GLU A 72 -14.01 0.45 1.97
C GLU A 72 -12.52 0.15 1.89
N ALA A 73 -11.75 0.53 2.92
CA ALA A 73 -10.33 0.20 2.99
C ALA A 73 -10.12 -1.32 3.11
N ASP A 74 -10.99 -2.00 3.85
CA ASP A 74 -10.92 -3.46 3.96
C ASP A 74 -11.16 -4.13 2.60
N GLU A 75 -12.04 -3.59 1.78
CA GLU A 75 -12.26 -4.09 0.43
C GLU A 75 -11.04 -3.85 -0.45
N PHE A 76 -10.42 -2.68 -0.34
CA PHE A 76 -9.20 -2.38 -1.10
C PHE A 76 -8.05 -3.31 -0.71
N ARG A 77 -7.98 -3.70 0.56
CA ARG A 77 -6.98 -4.65 1.02
C ARG A 77 -7.06 -5.97 0.27
N LYS A 78 -8.26 -6.40 -0.08
CA LYS A 78 -8.45 -7.63 -0.87
C LYS A 78 -7.82 -7.50 -2.26
N VAL A 79 -7.92 -6.31 -2.85
CA VAL A 79 -7.27 -6.03 -4.13
C VAL A 79 -5.76 -6.10 -3.98
N LEU A 80 -5.22 -5.50 -2.92
CA LEU A 80 -3.77 -5.54 -2.65
C LEU A 80 -3.29 -6.98 -2.51
N LYS A 81 -4.06 -7.83 -1.85
CA LYS A 81 -3.69 -9.25 -1.68
C LYS A 81 -3.64 -10.03 -2.98
N GLN A 82 -4.33 -9.57 -4.01
CA GLN A 82 -4.27 -10.19 -5.34
C GLN A 82 -2.97 -9.85 -6.07
N HIS A 83 -2.34 -8.74 -5.70
CA HIS A 83 -1.17 -8.22 -6.39
C HIS A 83 0.13 -8.30 -5.59
N PHE A 84 0.06 -8.71 -4.34
CA PHE A 84 1.24 -8.85 -3.49
C PHE A 84 1.22 -10.18 -2.76
N GLN A 85 2.40 -10.75 -2.56
CA GLN A 85 2.52 -12.03 -1.88
C GLN A 85 2.18 -11.92 -0.39
N TYR A 86 2.43 -10.77 0.21
CA TYR A 86 2.18 -10.54 1.63
C TYR A 86 1.67 -9.11 1.84
N VAL A 87 0.57 -8.98 2.57
CA VAL A 87 -0.02 -7.68 2.91
C VAL A 87 -0.35 -7.68 4.39
N ARG A 88 0.16 -6.69 5.10
CA ARG A 88 -0.18 -6.49 6.51
C ARG A 88 -0.54 -5.03 6.75
N SER A 89 -1.31 -4.80 7.81
CA SER A 89 -1.61 -3.46 8.30
C SER A 89 -0.74 -3.20 9.52
N GLU A 90 -0.19 -2.00 9.62
CA GLU A 90 0.66 -1.62 10.72
C GLU A 90 0.26 -0.25 11.22
N LYS A 91 0.04 -0.14 12.53
CA LYS A 91 -0.31 1.11 13.16
C LYS A 91 0.94 1.94 13.41
N MET A 92 0.85 3.26 13.20
CA MET A 92 1.96 4.15 13.46
C MET A 92 2.27 4.18 14.95
N LYS A 93 3.55 4.02 15.31
CA LYS A 93 3.96 4.05 16.72
C LYS A 93 3.73 5.40 17.36
N ALA A 94 3.85 6.48 16.59
CA ALA A 94 3.64 7.83 17.08
C ALA A 94 2.19 8.27 17.09
N SER A 95 1.28 7.41 16.61
CA SER A 95 -0.14 7.73 16.55
C SER A 95 -0.78 7.68 17.93
N ARG A 96 -1.76 8.54 18.13
CA ARG A 96 -2.62 8.45 19.30
C ARG A 96 -3.45 7.18 19.20
N SER A 97 -3.87 6.63 20.33
CA SER A 97 -4.63 5.39 20.36
C SER A 97 -5.93 5.46 19.58
N GLU A 98 -6.54 6.64 19.48
CA GLU A 98 -7.76 6.85 18.71
C GLU A 98 -7.52 7.20 17.24
N SER A 99 -6.27 7.21 16.79
CA SER A 99 -5.97 7.50 15.39
C SER A 99 -6.48 6.40 14.48
N ARG A 100 -7.11 6.79 13.37
CA ARG A 100 -7.59 5.88 12.34
C ARG A 100 -6.55 5.60 11.27
N GLU A 101 -5.37 6.22 11.38
CA GLU A 101 -4.30 6.07 10.42
C GLU A 101 -3.53 4.79 10.63
N GLN A 102 -3.32 4.07 9.56
CA GLN A 102 -2.46 2.89 9.53
C GLN A 102 -1.69 2.87 8.22
N TYR A 103 -0.73 1.96 8.12
CA TYR A 103 -0.04 1.68 6.87
C TYR A 103 -0.40 0.28 6.41
N TRP A 104 -0.60 0.11 5.10
CA TRP A 104 -0.47 -1.20 4.49
C TRP A 104 0.99 -1.37 4.09
N VAL A 105 1.56 -2.53 4.44
CA VAL A 105 2.88 -2.94 3.99
C VAL A 105 2.66 -4.14 3.08
N CYS A 106 2.96 -3.95 1.79
CA CYS A 106 2.68 -4.92 0.74
C CYS A 106 4.00 -5.36 0.14
N ILE A 107 4.30 -6.64 0.23
CA ILE A 107 5.61 -7.20 -0.15
C ILE A 107 5.43 -8.23 -1.24
N GLY A 108 6.31 -8.17 -2.25
CA GLY A 108 6.34 -9.15 -3.30
C GLY A 108 5.31 -8.91 -4.38
N PHE A 109 5.46 -7.81 -5.11
CA PHE A 109 4.54 -7.45 -6.19
C PHE A 109 4.49 -8.53 -7.25
N ARG A 110 3.29 -8.88 -7.68
CA ARG A 110 3.05 -9.83 -8.77
C ARG A 110 1.86 -9.36 -9.59
N LYS A 111 1.92 -9.60 -10.88
CA LYS A 111 0.77 -9.32 -11.74
C LYS A 111 -0.17 -10.52 -11.72
N PRO A 112 -1.49 -10.31 -11.68
CA PRO A 112 -2.44 -11.41 -11.77
C PRO A 112 -2.26 -12.14 -13.10
N LEU A 113 -2.52 -13.43 -13.08
CA LEU A 113 -2.49 -14.25 -14.27
C LEU A 113 -3.62 -13.88 -15.23
#